data_b7c8514929014439ce7a8b6b62a42c33
#
_entry.id   b7c8514929014439ce7a8b6b62a42c33
#
_cell.length_a   1.000
_cell.length_b   1.000
_cell.length_c   1.000
_cell.angle_alpha   90.00
_cell.angle_beta   90.00
_cell.angle_gamma   90.00
#
_symmetry.space_group_name_H-M   'P 1'
#
loop_
_entity.id
_entity.type
_entity.pdbx_description
1 polymer ?
#
loop_
_entity_poly.entity_id
_entity_poly.type
_entity_poly.pdbx_seq_one_letter_code
_entity_poly.pdbx_strand_id
1 'polypeptide(L)'
;MKQTATNQPYITFSPGLYFFLALLILLVPLRWLGAFAASVAIHEVFHLLAIWCFGYRIRSVHIGMDGARIRTTPMALWQELICSLAGPLGGMLLLLLGRWFPIVALCAGFHTLYNLLPVYPQDGGRALRCGARLLFSEKWANAFCTTVEYICFVGIVMLGLYGTFILNAGIFPILFAILFLWRSHKMKNSLQRD
;
A
#
# COMPACT_ATOMS: atom_id res chain seq x y z
N MET A 1 -34.86 10.20 8.52
CA MET A 1 -34.02 11.38 8.26
C MET A 1 -33.16 11.07 7.04
N LYS A 2 -33.40 11.74 5.90
CA LYS A 2 -32.58 11.62 4.70
C LYS A 2 -31.25 12.35 4.96
N GLN A 3 -30.14 11.61 5.06
CA GLN A 3 -28.81 12.21 5.02
C GLN A 3 -28.64 12.86 3.63
N THR A 4 -28.63 14.17 3.61
CA THR A 4 -28.17 14.96 2.47
C THR A 4 -26.71 14.57 2.22
N ALA A 5 -26.47 13.78 1.18
CA ALA A 5 -25.13 13.43 0.73
C ALA A 5 -24.39 14.71 0.32
N THR A 6 -23.56 15.24 1.19
CA THR A 6 -22.64 16.32 0.83
C THR A 6 -21.69 15.77 -0.23
N ASN A 7 -21.74 16.36 -1.42
CA ASN A 7 -20.97 15.98 -2.61
C ASN A 7 -19.46 16.34 -2.50
N GLN A 8 -18.99 16.70 -1.30
CA GLN A 8 -17.60 17.08 -1.07
C GLN A 8 -16.80 15.87 -0.54
N PRO A 9 -15.57 15.68 -1.02
CA PRO A 9 -14.69 14.66 -0.50
C PRO A 9 -14.40 14.93 0.98
N TYR A 10 -14.53 13.91 1.83
CA TYR A 10 -14.18 14.03 3.25
C TYR A 10 -12.92 13.23 3.56
N ILE A 11 -12.08 13.80 4.41
CA ILE A 11 -10.85 13.17 4.90
C ILE A 11 -11.12 12.71 6.33
N THR A 12 -10.79 11.46 6.62
CA THR A 12 -10.92 10.88 7.96
C THR A 12 -9.59 10.32 8.44
N PHE A 13 -9.30 10.51 9.71
CA PHE A 13 -8.11 9.99 10.35
C PHE A 13 -8.50 8.95 11.40
N SER A 14 -7.77 7.82 11.44
CA SER A 14 -8.00 6.84 12.50
C SER A 14 -7.31 7.28 13.81
N PRO A 15 -7.91 7.07 15.00
CA PRO A 15 -7.26 7.40 16.27
C PRO A 15 -5.90 6.71 16.46
N GLY A 16 -5.75 5.48 15.97
CA GLY A 16 -4.50 4.74 16.02
C GLY A 16 -3.35 5.40 15.23
N LEU A 17 -3.65 6.23 14.23
CA LEU A 17 -2.65 6.97 13.48
C LEU A 17 -1.86 7.91 14.39
N TYR A 18 -2.54 8.65 15.29
CA TYR A 18 -1.89 9.59 16.19
C TYR A 18 -0.94 8.89 17.16
N PHE A 19 -1.38 7.74 17.72
CA PHE A 19 -0.53 6.92 18.57
C PHE A 19 0.69 6.39 17.81
N PHE A 20 0.49 5.90 16.59
CA PHE A 20 1.57 5.40 15.75
C PHE A 20 2.58 6.49 15.38
N LEU A 21 2.10 7.69 15.01
CA LEU A 21 2.97 8.83 14.71
C LEU A 21 3.77 9.28 15.94
N ALA A 22 3.13 9.34 17.12
CA ALA A 22 3.83 9.68 18.36
C ALA A 22 4.96 8.67 18.66
N LEU A 23 4.70 7.37 18.49
CA LEU A 23 5.69 6.32 18.66
C LEU A 23 6.84 6.44 17.64
N LEU A 24 6.53 6.73 16.38
CA LEU A 24 7.54 6.94 15.34
C LEU A 24 8.43 8.15 15.63
N ILE A 25 7.86 9.26 16.07
CA ILE A 25 8.63 10.48 16.44
C ILE A 25 9.56 10.17 17.61
N LEU A 26 9.15 9.33 18.55
CA LEU A 26 9.96 8.96 19.71
C LEU A 26 11.12 8.00 19.35
N LEU A 27 10.89 7.06 18.44
CA LEU A 27 11.81 5.95 18.17
C LEU A 27 12.70 6.15 16.94
N VAL A 28 12.26 6.99 15.98
CA VAL A 28 12.93 7.14 14.67
C VAL A 28 13.55 8.54 14.57
N PRO A 29 14.85 8.64 14.21
CA PRO A 29 15.46 9.95 13.98
C PRO A 29 14.68 10.79 12.95
N LEU A 30 14.48 12.07 13.22
CA LEU A 30 13.61 12.95 12.44
C LEU A 30 13.96 12.99 10.94
N ARG A 31 15.25 12.88 10.60
CA ARG A 31 15.73 12.82 9.22
C ARG A 31 15.17 11.61 8.43
N TRP A 32 15.08 10.44 9.08
CA TRP A 32 14.50 9.23 8.47
C TRP A 32 12.98 9.34 8.37
N LEU A 33 12.35 9.88 9.42
CA LEU A 33 10.91 10.10 9.43
C LEU A 33 10.49 11.07 8.33
N GLY A 34 11.22 12.21 8.16
CA GLY A 34 10.98 13.17 7.09
C GLY A 34 11.21 12.58 5.70
N ALA A 35 12.27 11.79 5.52
CA ALA A 35 12.55 11.10 4.26
C ALA A 35 11.46 10.08 3.90
N PHE A 36 11.01 9.30 4.88
CA PHE A 36 9.91 8.35 4.69
C PHE A 36 8.58 9.07 4.37
N ALA A 37 8.26 10.15 5.11
CA ALA A 37 7.06 10.94 4.85
C ALA A 37 7.07 11.56 3.45
N ALA A 38 8.22 12.07 2.97
CA ALA A 38 8.38 12.57 1.61
C ALA A 38 8.16 11.46 0.57
N SER A 39 8.72 10.26 0.81
CA SER A 39 8.50 9.10 -0.06
C SER A 39 7.03 8.72 -0.16
N VAL A 40 6.32 8.61 0.98
CA VAL A 40 4.89 8.32 1.03
C VAL A 40 4.09 9.42 0.32
N ALA A 41 4.38 10.70 0.60
CA ALA A 41 3.67 11.82 -0.01
C ALA A 41 3.77 11.81 -1.55
N ILE A 42 4.97 11.59 -2.11
CA ILE A 42 5.17 11.51 -3.56
C ILE A 42 4.41 10.31 -4.15
N HIS A 43 4.49 9.15 -3.51
CA HIS A 43 3.75 7.96 -3.92
C HIS A 43 2.23 8.23 -4.00
N GLU A 44 1.64 8.80 -2.96
CA GLU A 44 0.20 9.12 -2.92
C GLU A 44 -0.18 10.21 -3.95
N VAL A 45 0.68 11.21 -4.15
CA VAL A 45 0.47 12.25 -5.17
C VAL A 45 0.37 11.64 -6.56
N PHE A 46 1.18 10.63 -6.90
CA PHE A 46 1.11 9.97 -8.19
C PHE A 46 -0.21 9.19 -8.37
N HIS A 47 -0.74 8.56 -7.33
CA HIS A 47 -2.09 7.98 -7.37
C HIS A 47 -3.16 9.05 -7.65
N LEU A 48 -3.10 10.17 -6.92
CA LEU A 48 -4.03 11.27 -7.09
C LEU A 48 -3.96 11.89 -8.49
N LEU A 49 -2.75 12.06 -9.02
CA LEU A 49 -2.55 12.56 -10.40
C LEU A 49 -3.17 11.61 -11.43
N ALA A 50 -2.96 10.29 -11.30
CA ALA A 50 -3.55 9.31 -12.21
C ALA A 50 -5.08 9.34 -12.14
N ILE A 51 -5.67 9.39 -10.96
CA ILE A 51 -7.11 9.49 -10.73
C ILE A 51 -7.65 10.78 -11.38
N TRP A 52 -6.95 11.89 -11.19
CA TRP A 52 -7.32 13.18 -11.76
C TRP A 52 -7.22 13.21 -13.30
N CYS A 53 -6.15 12.65 -13.87
CA CYS A 53 -5.97 12.55 -15.33
C CYS A 53 -7.10 11.75 -15.99
N PHE A 54 -7.64 10.75 -15.34
CA PHE A 54 -8.80 9.99 -15.83
C PHE A 54 -10.15 10.67 -15.54
N GLY A 55 -10.17 11.82 -14.87
CA GLY A 55 -11.39 12.57 -14.56
C GLY A 55 -12.27 11.95 -13.48
N TYR A 56 -11.75 11.02 -12.67
CA TYR A 56 -12.51 10.40 -11.59
C TYR A 56 -12.60 11.30 -10.36
N ARG A 57 -13.74 11.23 -9.68
CA ARG A 57 -13.97 11.97 -8.44
C ARG A 57 -13.57 11.16 -7.23
N ILE A 58 -12.82 11.78 -6.32
CA ILE A 58 -12.51 11.22 -5.01
C ILE A 58 -13.73 11.41 -4.11
N ARG A 59 -14.23 10.31 -3.53
CA ARG A 59 -15.35 10.32 -2.59
C ARG A 59 -14.89 10.49 -1.15
N SER A 60 -13.85 9.78 -0.76
CA SER A 60 -13.26 9.88 0.58
C SER A 60 -11.80 9.45 0.58
N VAL A 61 -11.05 10.02 1.51
CA VAL A 61 -9.68 9.62 1.83
C VAL A 61 -9.65 9.25 3.31
N HIS A 62 -9.30 8.02 3.62
CA HIS A 62 -9.13 7.56 4.98
C HIS A 62 -7.66 7.30 5.25
N ILE A 63 -7.08 8.01 6.23
CA ILE A 63 -5.67 7.88 6.63
C ILE A 63 -5.61 7.15 7.97
N GLY A 64 -5.00 5.97 7.98
CA GLY A 64 -4.85 5.12 9.15
C GLY A 64 -3.42 4.66 9.35
N MET A 65 -3.19 3.87 10.42
CA MET A 65 -1.91 3.18 10.65
C MET A 65 -1.50 2.27 9.47
N ASP A 66 -2.49 1.82 8.73
CA ASP A 66 -2.38 0.91 7.59
C ASP A 66 -2.21 1.66 6.25
N GLY A 67 -1.98 2.96 6.27
CA GLY A 67 -1.78 3.81 5.09
C GLY A 67 -3.02 4.62 4.70
N ALA A 68 -2.95 5.26 3.53
CA ALA A 68 -4.07 6.01 2.96
C ALA A 68 -4.95 5.09 2.10
N ARG A 69 -6.28 5.24 2.26
CA ARG A 69 -7.28 4.57 1.42
C ARG A 69 -8.12 5.61 0.69
N ILE A 70 -7.95 5.67 -0.61
CA ILE A 70 -8.68 6.60 -1.47
C ILE A 70 -9.86 5.84 -2.08
N ARG A 71 -11.08 6.31 -1.79
CA ARG A 71 -12.30 5.81 -2.44
C ARG A 71 -12.70 6.76 -3.56
N THR A 72 -12.87 6.19 -4.75
CA THR A 72 -13.28 6.92 -5.96
C THR A 72 -14.65 6.44 -6.45
N THR A 73 -15.17 7.06 -7.49
CA THR A 73 -16.22 6.48 -8.32
C THR A 73 -15.69 5.20 -8.99
N PRO A 74 -16.56 4.21 -9.31
CA PRO A 74 -16.15 2.99 -10.02
C PRO A 74 -15.36 3.29 -11.27
N MET A 75 -14.24 2.61 -11.48
CA MET A 75 -13.34 2.75 -12.61
C MET A 75 -13.40 1.52 -13.51
N ALA A 76 -13.03 1.66 -14.79
CA ALA A 76 -12.74 0.53 -15.63
C ALA A 76 -11.46 -0.20 -15.14
N LEU A 77 -11.40 -1.53 -15.30
CA LEU A 77 -10.30 -2.35 -14.79
C LEU A 77 -8.92 -1.88 -15.25
N TRP A 78 -8.78 -1.48 -16.52
CA TRP A 78 -7.50 -0.99 -17.05
C TRP A 78 -7.08 0.36 -16.46
N GLN A 79 -8.03 1.23 -16.14
CA GLN A 79 -7.77 2.51 -15.47
C GLN A 79 -7.38 2.30 -14.01
N GLU A 80 -8.07 1.37 -13.32
CA GLU A 80 -7.70 1.00 -11.95
C GLU A 80 -6.30 0.37 -11.90
N LEU A 81 -5.93 -0.44 -12.91
CA LEU A 81 -4.58 -0.98 -13.06
C LEU A 81 -3.53 0.12 -13.14
N ILE A 82 -3.74 1.11 -14.03
CA ILE A 82 -2.80 2.25 -14.19
C ILE A 82 -2.74 3.07 -12.92
N CYS A 83 -3.89 3.40 -12.30
CA CYS A 83 -3.92 4.13 -11.04
C CYS A 83 -3.18 3.39 -9.93
N SER A 84 -3.30 2.06 -9.85
CA SER A 84 -2.58 1.26 -8.84
C SER A 84 -1.07 1.25 -9.06
N LEU A 85 -0.59 1.30 -10.30
CA LEU A 85 0.84 1.32 -10.61
C LEU A 85 1.45 2.73 -10.55
N ALA A 86 0.62 3.78 -10.59
CA ALA A 86 1.10 5.17 -10.58
C ALA A 86 1.91 5.50 -9.31
N GLY A 87 1.45 5.10 -8.12
CA GLY A 87 2.17 5.32 -6.86
C GLY A 87 3.56 4.70 -6.84
N PRO A 88 3.70 3.38 -7.11
CA PRO A 88 4.99 2.74 -7.30
C PRO A 88 5.90 3.46 -8.31
N LEU A 89 5.37 3.92 -9.44
CA LEU A 89 6.14 4.70 -10.42
C LEU A 89 6.68 6.00 -9.82
N GLY A 90 5.89 6.73 -9.04
CA GLY A 90 6.35 7.93 -8.32
C GLY A 90 7.48 7.61 -7.35
N GLY A 91 7.38 6.50 -6.61
CA GLY A 91 8.46 6.02 -5.75
C GLY A 91 9.73 5.64 -6.52
N MET A 92 9.60 4.98 -7.68
CA MET A 92 10.74 4.65 -8.55
C MET A 92 11.46 5.90 -9.06
N LEU A 93 10.73 6.98 -9.40
CA LEU A 93 11.34 8.23 -9.82
C LEU A 93 12.21 8.85 -8.72
N LEU A 94 11.84 8.68 -7.44
CA LEU A 94 12.68 9.12 -6.33
C LEU A 94 14.03 8.38 -6.23
N LEU A 95 14.12 7.14 -6.74
CA LEU A 95 15.38 6.41 -6.78
C LEU A 95 16.41 7.12 -7.67
N LEU A 96 15.97 7.80 -8.72
CA LEU A 96 16.86 8.56 -9.63
C LEU A 96 17.50 9.74 -8.89
N LEU A 97 16.90 10.22 -7.81
CA LEU A 97 17.43 11.29 -6.96
C LEU A 97 18.40 10.79 -5.89
N GLY A 98 18.72 9.49 -5.88
CA GLY A 98 19.56 8.86 -4.84
C GLY A 98 20.94 9.46 -4.67
N ARG A 99 21.52 10.06 -5.74
CA ARG A 99 22.79 10.76 -5.66
C ARG A 99 22.73 12.00 -4.74
N TRP A 100 21.61 12.71 -4.73
CA TRP A 100 21.44 13.94 -3.95
C TRP A 100 20.75 13.71 -2.62
N PHE A 101 19.79 12.76 -2.58
CA PHE A 101 18.97 12.46 -1.42
C PHE A 101 18.96 10.95 -1.09
N PRO A 102 20.10 10.37 -0.66
CA PRO A 102 20.24 8.92 -0.51
C PRO A 102 19.26 8.32 0.50
N ILE A 103 18.95 9.03 1.59
CA ILE A 103 17.99 8.53 2.59
C ILE A 103 16.56 8.50 2.02
N VAL A 104 16.17 9.54 1.26
CA VAL A 104 14.85 9.58 0.61
C VAL A 104 14.73 8.46 -0.42
N ALA A 105 15.76 8.26 -1.26
CA ALA A 105 15.77 7.19 -2.24
C ALA A 105 15.69 5.80 -1.57
N LEU A 106 16.42 5.58 -0.49
CA LEU A 106 16.36 4.32 0.26
C LEU A 106 14.94 4.08 0.82
N CYS A 107 14.35 5.09 1.46
CA CYS A 107 12.96 5.01 1.96
C CYS A 107 11.97 4.76 0.80
N ALA A 108 12.14 5.44 -0.34
CA ALA A 108 11.31 5.27 -1.51
C ALA A 108 11.43 3.86 -2.10
N GLY A 109 12.65 3.31 -2.16
CA GLY A 109 12.88 1.94 -2.61
C GLY A 109 12.15 0.91 -1.77
N PHE A 110 12.29 0.97 -0.44
CA PHE A 110 11.59 0.07 0.47
C PHE A 110 10.07 0.24 0.40
N HIS A 111 9.59 1.49 0.38
CA HIS A 111 8.16 1.78 0.30
C HIS A 111 7.56 1.28 -1.01
N THR A 112 8.24 1.51 -2.15
CA THR A 112 7.82 1.04 -3.46
C THR A 112 7.80 -0.49 -3.53
N LEU A 113 8.87 -1.15 -3.07
CA LEU A 113 8.95 -2.61 -3.05
C LEU A 113 7.83 -3.22 -2.20
N TYR A 114 7.56 -2.64 -1.02
CA TYR A 114 6.47 -3.05 -0.15
C TYR A 114 5.10 -2.92 -0.83
N ASN A 115 4.83 -1.79 -1.53
CA ASN A 115 3.55 -1.57 -2.20
C ASN A 115 3.41 -2.39 -3.49
N LEU A 116 4.51 -2.82 -4.13
CA LEU A 116 4.49 -3.71 -5.29
C LEU A 116 4.28 -5.18 -4.93
N LEU A 117 4.27 -5.55 -3.63
CA LEU A 117 3.95 -6.92 -3.25
C LEU A 117 2.58 -7.33 -3.83
N PRO A 118 2.50 -8.52 -4.48
CA PRO A 118 1.27 -8.97 -5.14
C PRO A 118 0.23 -9.50 -4.12
N VAL A 119 0.01 -8.74 -3.07
CA VAL A 119 -0.85 -9.07 -1.94
C VAL A 119 -1.82 -7.92 -1.68
N TYR A 120 -3.12 -8.20 -1.62
CA TYR A 120 -4.08 -7.19 -1.24
C TYR A 120 -3.90 -6.80 0.25
N PRO A 121 -3.94 -5.51 0.65
CA PRO A 121 -4.44 -4.33 -0.08
C PRO A 121 -3.39 -3.47 -0.80
N GLN A 122 -2.14 -3.96 -0.93
CA GLN A 122 -1.08 -3.23 -1.60
C GLN A 122 -1.40 -2.96 -3.07
N ASP A 123 -0.74 -1.97 -3.67
CA ASP A 123 -0.96 -1.57 -5.06
C ASP A 123 -0.62 -2.70 -6.04
N GLY A 124 0.45 -3.46 -5.77
CA GLY A 124 0.80 -4.65 -6.54
C GLY A 124 -0.29 -5.71 -6.53
N GLY A 125 -0.95 -5.92 -5.38
CA GLY A 125 -2.09 -6.84 -5.27
C GLY A 125 -3.33 -6.35 -6.00
N ARG A 126 -3.58 -5.02 -5.99
CA ARG A 126 -4.67 -4.39 -6.78
C ARG A 126 -4.39 -4.49 -8.26
N ALA A 127 -3.18 -4.12 -8.68
CA ALA A 127 -2.74 -4.21 -10.07
C ALA A 127 -2.82 -5.65 -10.60
N LEU A 128 -2.37 -6.63 -9.81
CA LEU A 128 -2.47 -8.05 -10.14
C LEU A 128 -3.92 -8.48 -10.38
N ARG A 129 -4.85 -8.07 -9.52
CA ARG A 129 -6.27 -8.41 -9.67
C ARG A 129 -6.89 -7.78 -10.91
N CYS A 130 -6.60 -6.51 -11.16
CA CYS A 130 -7.09 -5.83 -12.35
C CYS A 130 -6.52 -6.49 -13.62
N GLY A 131 -5.21 -6.72 -13.68
CA GLY A 131 -4.56 -7.39 -14.81
C GLY A 131 -5.08 -8.80 -15.04
N ALA A 132 -5.23 -9.60 -13.98
CA ALA A 132 -5.78 -10.95 -14.10
C ALA A 132 -7.22 -10.96 -14.63
N ARG A 133 -8.08 -10.04 -14.16
CA ARG A 133 -9.46 -9.91 -14.64
C ARG A 133 -9.59 -9.38 -16.07
N LEU A 134 -8.59 -8.69 -16.57
CA LEU A 134 -8.53 -8.29 -17.99
C LEU A 134 -8.16 -9.44 -18.91
N LEU A 135 -7.40 -10.41 -18.40
CA LEU A 135 -6.85 -11.52 -19.19
C LEU A 135 -7.63 -12.84 -19.05
N PHE A 136 -8.25 -13.07 -17.89
CA PHE A 136 -8.89 -14.33 -17.53
C PHE A 136 -10.35 -14.12 -17.12
N SER A 137 -11.13 -15.19 -17.17
CA SER A 137 -12.46 -15.19 -16.57
C SER A 137 -12.36 -14.99 -15.05
N GLU A 138 -13.42 -14.49 -14.42
CA GLU A 138 -13.42 -14.15 -13.00
C GLU A 138 -12.98 -15.29 -12.08
N LYS A 139 -13.40 -16.52 -12.38
CA LYS A 139 -13.01 -17.72 -11.64
C LYS A 139 -11.50 -17.97 -11.69
N TRP A 140 -10.92 -17.91 -12.88
CA TRP A 140 -9.48 -18.14 -13.08
C TRP A 140 -8.63 -16.98 -12.56
N ALA A 141 -9.08 -15.73 -12.73
CA ALA A 141 -8.42 -14.56 -12.18
C ALA A 141 -8.35 -14.64 -10.64
N ASN A 142 -9.44 -15.01 -9.99
CA ASN A 142 -9.47 -15.13 -8.52
C ASN A 142 -8.58 -16.29 -8.04
N ALA A 143 -8.58 -17.45 -8.72
CA ALA A 143 -7.71 -18.57 -8.38
C ALA A 143 -6.22 -18.17 -8.53
N PHE A 144 -5.87 -17.56 -9.65
CA PHE A 144 -4.51 -17.08 -9.92
C PHE A 144 -4.03 -16.08 -8.85
N CYS A 145 -4.81 -15.04 -8.58
CA CYS A 145 -4.45 -14.03 -7.55
C CYS A 145 -4.29 -14.67 -6.17
N THR A 146 -5.20 -15.60 -5.79
CA THR A 146 -5.11 -16.28 -4.50
C THR A 146 -3.84 -17.13 -4.40
N THR A 147 -3.48 -17.85 -5.49
CA THR A 147 -2.25 -18.64 -5.52
C THR A 147 -1.01 -17.78 -5.38
N VAL A 148 -0.94 -16.66 -6.12
CA VAL A 148 0.20 -15.72 -6.04
C VAL A 148 0.30 -15.08 -4.65
N GLU A 149 -0.83 -14.65 -4.06
CA GLU A 149 -0.88 -14.14 -2.69
C GLU A 149 -0.32 -15.16 -1.70
N TYR A 150 -0.73 -16.44 -1.83
CA TYR A 150 -0.27 -17.52 -0.94
C TYR A 150 1.23 -17.77 -1.07
N ILE A 151 1.75 -17.85 -2.30
CA ILE A 151 3.20 -17.99 -2.55
C ILE A 151 3.97 -16.81 -1.92
N CYS A 152 3.46 -15.59 -2.08
CA CYS A 152 4.06 -14.41 -1.49
C CYS A 152 4.08 -14.48 0.05
N PHE A 153 2.99 -14.93 0.68
CA PHE A 153 2.93 -15.11 2.13
C PHE A 153 3.94 -16.13 2.63
N VAL A 154 4.03 -17.29 1.96
CA VAL A 154 5.05 -18.30 2.30
C VAL A 154 6.45 -17.72 2.19
N GLY A 155 6.73 -16.99 1.09
CA GLY A 155 8.02 -16.32 0.90
C GLY A 155 8.36 -15.33 2.01
N ILE A 156 7.40 -14.47 2.43
CA ILE A 156 7.59 -13.50 3.51
C ILE A 156 7.87 -14.21 4.84
N VAL A 157 7.14 -15.29 5.15
CA VAL A 157 7.39 -16.09 6.37
C VAL A 157 8.77 -16.72 6.34
N MET A 158 9.16 -17.33 5.23
CA MET A 158 10.49 -17.94 5.06
C MET A 158 11.61 -16.91 5.19
N LEU A 159 11.45 -15.71 4.62
CA LEU A 159 12.39 -14.60 4.78
C LEU A 159 12.46 -14.12 6.23
N GLY A 160 11.30 -14.04 6.92
CA GLY A 160 11.25 -13.70 8.34
C GLY A 160 12.00 -14.70 9.21
N LEU A 161 11.78 -16.00 8.98
CA LEU A 161 12.50 -17.08 9.67
C LEU A 161 13.99 -17.05 9.36
N TYR A 162 14.37 -16.92 8.08
CA TYR A 162 15.76 -16.81 7.66
C TYR A 162 16.46 -15.62 8.31
N GLY A 163 15.84 -14.44 8.29
CA GLY A 163 16.39 -13.24 8.91
C GLY A 163 16.59 -13.40 10.42
N THR A 164 15.63 -14.04 11.11
CA THR A 164 15.69 -14.24 12.57
C THR A 164 16.72 -15.29 12.95
N PHE A 165 16.71 -16.48 12.33
CA PHE A 165 17.50 -17.62 12.80
C PHE A 165 18.87 -17.75 12.10
N ILE A 166 18.99 -17.32 10.85
CA ILE A 166 20.26 -17.47 10.10
C ILE A 166 21.07 -16.18 10.13
N LEU A 167 20.44 -15.03 9.88
CA LEU A 167 21.13 -13.74 9.91
C LEU A 167 21.24 -13.13 11.30
N ASN A 168 20.67 -13.76 12.33
CA ASN A 168 20.65 -13.27 13.72
C ASN A 168 20.15 -11.81 13.82
N ALA A 169 19.20 -11.41 12.94
CA ALA A 169 18.64 -10.05 12.91
C ALA A 169 17.62 -9.78 14.04
N GLY A 170 17.59 -10.63 15.07
CA GLY A 170 16.65 -10.56 16.19
C GLY A 170 15.24 -10.98 15.80
N ILE A 171 14.25 -10.60 16.61
CA ILE A 171 12.85 -11.01 16.46
C ILE A 171 12.11 -10.17 15.39
N PHE A 172 12.66 -9.04 14.96
CA PHE A 172 11.96 -8.08 14.09
C PHE A 172 11.50 -8.65 12.74
N PRO A 173 12.29 -9.48 12.00
CA PRO A 173 11.87 -10.03 10.73
C PRO A 173 10.62 -10.91 10.82
N ILE A 174 10.57 -11.78 11.85
CA ILE A 174 9.42 -12.66 12.06
C ILE A 174 8.19 -11.88 12.55
N LEU A 175 8.39 -10.88 13.41
CA LEU A 175 7.32 -10.00 13.86
C LEU A 175 6.72 -9.22 12.69
N PHE A 176 7.55 -8.71 11.77
CA PHE A 176 7.10 -8.05 10.55
C PHE A 176 6.26 -8.99 9.68
N ALA A 177 6.71 -10.24 9.48
CA ALA A 177 5.97 -11.24 8.72
C ALA A 177 4.59 -11.51 9.34
N ILE A 178 4.51 -11.68 10.66
CA ILE A 178 3.25 -11.91 11.38
C ILE A 178 2.30 -10.70 11.23
N LEU A 179 2.80 -9.49 11.45
CA LEU A 179 2.00 -8.26 11.34
C LEU A 179 1.50 -8.05 9.90
N PHE A 180 2.34 -8.35 8.90
CA PHE A 180 1.95 -8.27 7.50
C PHE A 180 0.81 -9.23 7.16
N LEU A 181 0.90 -10.50 7.59
CA LEU A 181 -0.14 -11.51 7.39
C LEU A 181 -1.45 -11.11 8.10
N TRP A 182 -1.36 -10.68 9.35
CA TRP A 182 -2.51 -10.25 10.13
C TRP A 182 -3.23 -9.06 9.48
N ARG A 183 -2.47 -8.06 9.00
CA ARG A 183 -3.01 -6.91 8.29
C ARG A 183 -3.75 -7.31 7.03
N SER A 184 -3.13 -8.15 6.18
CA SER A 184 -3.75 -8.61 4.93
C SER A 184 -5.04 -9.40 5.20
N HIS A 185 -5.04 -10.29 6.18
CA HIS A 185 -6.21 -11.06 6.57
C HIS A 185 -7.35 -10.17 7.07
N LYS A 186 -7.06 -9.21 7.94
CA LYS A 186 -8.05 -8.25 8.48
C LYS A 186 -8.71 -7.44 7.37
N MET A 187 -7.95 -6.97 6.40
CA MET A 187 -8.46 -6.18 5.28
C MET A 187 -9.33 -6.99 4.33
N LYS A 188 -8.97 -8.25 4.08
CA LYS A 188 -9.76 -9.16 3.24
C LYS A 188 -11.14 -9.44 3.86
N ASN A 189 -11.20 -9.61 5.18
CA ASN A 189 -12.46 -9.83 5.90
C ASN A 189 -13.35 -8.56 5.97
N SER A 190 -12.78 -7.35 5.96
CA SER A 190 -13.59 -6.13 5.94
C SER A 190 -14.31 -5.91 4.61
N LEU A 191 -13.70 -6.32 3.50
CA LEU A 191 -14.31 -6.23 2.16
C LEU A 191 -15.44 -7.22 1.90
N GLN A 192 -15.48 -8.33 2.63
CA GLN A 192 -16.56 -9.32 2.51
C GLN A 192 -17.80 -8.93 3.30
N ARG A 193 -17.71 -7.88 4.14
CA ARG A 193 -18.81 -7.39 4.98
C ARG A 193 -19.52 -6.14 4.45
N ASP A 194 -18.89 -5.45 3.49
CA ASP A 194 -19.45 -4.29 2.76
C ASP A 194 -20.06 -4.71 1.41
#